data_25e99197544da5e91e92911d8d713444
#
_entry.id   25e99197544da5e91e92911d8d713444
#
_cell.length_a   1.000
_cell.length_b   1.000
_cell.length_c   1.000
_cell.angle_alpha   90.00
_cell.angle_beta   90.00
_cell.angle_gamma   90.00
#
_symmetry.space_group_name_H-M   'P 1'
#
loop_
_entity.id
_entity.type
_entity.pdbx_description
1 polymer ?
#
loop_
_entity_poly.entity_id
_entity_poly.type
_entity_poly.pdbx_seq_one_letter_code
_entity_poly.pdbx_strand_id
1 'polypeptide(L)'
;MINCNRRSSAKLIFKNVTLVMIIPRITKPYEPGLPALGDDLENYLVVAGGSVTLKLEPGDKFKIINLEGLQQAELVAFNSKGECSLSPLSLKSEHKGELTKKILTSNEESAQIAYSKLKRLGHDVNSINQSVLVFSKEAEANSIEEFSSNDSSICIISAPGEFEITHENIPASELRVIVQRLRKRQEGEFLLPDPLMDPVEEIFVKRYTAMAYEVQEGDFIQVIDIYGRQCSDFMAFDADKLHKGQELGIDTTNSRYLMGSAFPMPGLHSKYYDENQYPMIEVYRDTVGRHDTFGTACTSKF
;
A
#
# COMPACT_ATOMS: atom_id res chain seq x y z
N MET A 1 23.85 5.92 42.07
CA MET A 1 23.23 4.81 42.80
C MET A 1 21.91 5.31 43.35
N ILE A 2 20.82 5.09 42.69
CA ILE A 2 19.48 5.37 43.21
C ILE A 2 18.73 4.04 43.30
N ASN A 3 18.49 3.65 44.55
CA ASN A 3 17.85 2.43 44.95
C ASN A 3 16.34 2.72 45.02
N CYS A 4 15.53 2.15 44.13
CA CYS A 4 14.08 2.29 44.13
C CYS A 4 13.46 0.93 44.47
N ASN A 5 13.39 0.64 45.75
CA ASN A 5 12.69 -0.50 46.31
C ASN A 5 11.37 -0.01 46.90
N ARG A 6 10.25 -0.10 46.13
CA ARG A 6 8.90 -0.11 46.72
C ARG A 6 8.08 -1.20 46.03
N ARG A 7 8.04 -2.36 46.69
CA ARG A 7 6.99 -3.36 46.48
C ARG A 7 5.73 -2.86 47.19
N SER A 8 4.77 -2.34 46.42
CA SER A 8 3.39 -2.28 46.90
C SER A 8 2.65 -3.47 46.30
N SER A 9 2.31 -4.44 47.16
CA SER A 9 1.42 -5.54 46.81
C SER A 9 0.00 -5.02 46.70
N ALA A 10 -0.45 -4.65 45.53
CA ALA A 10 -1.85 -4.47 45.22
C ALA A 10 -2.50 -5.85 45.06
N LYS A 11 -3.33 -6.27 46.03
CA LYS A 11 -4.22 -7.42 45.88
C LYS A 11 -5.33 -7.04 44.91
N LEU A 12 -5.17 -7.41 43.63
CA LEU A 12 -6.27 -7.38 42.66
C LEU A 12 -7.22 -8.54 42.95
N ILE A 13 -8.43 -8.22 43.38
CA ILE A 13 -9.52 -9.19 43.54
C ILE A 13 -10.19 -9.30 42.15
N PHE A 14 -9.81 -10.35 41.40
CA PHE A 14 -10.50 -10.71 40.19
C PHE A 14 -11.82 -11.41 40.50
N LYS A 15 -12.94 -10.75 40.37
CA LYS A 15 -14.24 -11.40 40.24
C LYS A 15 -14.50 -11.62 38.74
N ASN A 16 -14.54 -12.89 38.35
CA ASN A 16 -15.00 -13.37 37.04
C ASN A 16 -14.46 -12.60 35.82
N VAL A 17 -13.17 -12.66 35.61
CA VAL A 17 -12.57 -12.27 34.31
C VAL A 17 -12.47 -13.54 33.49
N THR A 18 -13.29 -13.65 32.45
CA THR A 18 -13.05 -14.59 31.36
C THR A 18 -11.68 -14.22 30.80
N LEU A 19 -10.69 -15.09 30.94
CA LEU A 19 -9.37 -14.87 30.39
C LEU A 19 -9.50 -14.96 28.86
N VAL A 20 -9.71 -13.82 28.19
CA VAL A 20 -9.54 -13.77 26.75
C VAL A 20 -8.05 -13.93 26.51
N MET A 21 -7.67 -15.10 26.01
CA MET A 21 -6.29 -15.35 25.58
C MET A 21 -6.05 -14.48 24.35
N ILE A 22 -5.44 -13.33 24.53
CA ILE A 22 -4.97 -12.50 23.40
C ILE A 22 -3.76 -13.24 22.84
N ILE A 23 -3.91 -13.80 21.64
CA ILE A 23 -2.80 -14.38 20.89
C ILE A 23 -1.95 -13.21 20.42
N PRO A 24 -0.71 -13.04 20.90
CA PRO A 24 0.11 -11.93 20.47
C PRO A 24 0.48 -12.11 19.00
N ARG A 25 0.31 -11.03 18.23
CA ARG A 25 0.80 -10.97 16.84
C ARG A 25 2.33 -10.91 16.87
N ILE A 26 2.97 -11.63 15.96
CA ILE A 26 4.43 -11.55 15.82
C ILE A 26 4.83 -10.16 15.30
N THR A 27 5.98 -9.67 15.76
CA THR A 27 6.57 -8.44 15.20
C THR A 27 7.21 -8.77 13.87
N LYS A 28 6.76 -8.09 12.81
CA LYS A 28 7.35 -8.20 11.49
C LYS A 28 8.57 -7.25 11.40
N PRO A 29 9.72 -7.71 10.90
CA PRO A 29 10.80 -6.80 10.58
C PRO A 29 10.37 -5.81 9.51
N TYR A 30 10.80 -4.56 9.63
CA TYR A 30 10.58 -3.58 8.57
C TYR A 30 11.41 -3.97 7.34
N GLU A 31 10.74 -4.15 6.22
CA GLU A 31 11.36 -4.40 4.91
C GLU A 31 11.00 -3.22 4.00
N PRO A 32 11.94 -2.36 3.65
CA PRO A 32 11.66 -1.26 2.74
C PRO A 32 11.38 -1.79 1.32
N GLY A 33 10.32 -1.28 0.73
CA GLY A 33 9.89 -1.65 -0.61
C GLY A 33 9.32 -3.07 -0.71
N LEU A 34 9.03 -3.48 -1.93
CA LEU A 34 8.59 -4.83 -2.25
C LEU A 34 9.76 -5.68 -2.73
N PRO A 35 9.85 -6.96 -2.34
CA PRO A 35 10.93 -7.82 -2.83
C PRO A 35 10.85 -7.97 -4.35
N ALA A 36 12.01 -7.99 -5.00
CA ALA A 36 12.10 -8.30 -6.42
C ALA A 36 11.69 -9.76 -6.66
N LEU A 37 10.79 -9.96 -7.61
CA LEU A 37 10.32 -11.28 -8.04
C LEU A 37 10.72 -11.56 -9.48
N GLY A 38 10.51 -12.79 -9.94
CA GLY A 38 10.70 -13.15 -11.34
C GLY A 38 9.72 -12.43 -12.28
N ASP A 39 10.03 -12.43 -13.58
CA ASP A 39 9.27 -11.68 -14.60
C ASP A 39 7.81 -12.13 -14.77
N ASP A 40 7.48 -13.32 -14.31
CA ASP A 40 6.14 -13.90 -14.33
C ASP A 40 5.35 -13.69 -13.03
N LEU A 41 5.97 -13.05 -12.04
CA LEU A 41 5.37 -12.79 -10.74
C LEU A 41 5.11 -11.30 -10.51
N GLU A 42 3.96 -11.01 -9.94
CA GLU A 42 3.57 -9.68 -9.49
C GLU A 42 3.35 -9.70 -7.98
N ASN A 43 3.77 -8.65 -7.31
CA ASN A 43 3.67 -8.54 -5.85
C ASN A 43 2.82 -7.32 -5.48
N TYR A 44 1.77 -7.57 -4.71
CA TYR A 44 0.87 -6.54 -4.21
C TYR A 44 0.82 -6.58 -2.69
N LEU A 45 0.87 -5.41 -2.10
CA LEU A 45 0.65 -5.23 -0.67
C LEU A 45 -0.78 -4.74 -0.46
N VAL A 46 -1.56 -5.50 0.30
CA VAL A 46 -2.86 -5.04 0.80
C VAL A 46 -2.61 -4.47 2.18
N VAL A 47 -2.55 -3.16 2.28
CA VAL A 47 -2.31 -2.50 3.58
C VAL A 47 -3.46 -2.79 4.55
N ALA A 48 -3.18 -2.70 5.84
CA ALA A 48 -4.19 -2.83 6.89
C ALA A 48 -5.39 -1.91 6.63
N GLY A 49 -6.61 -2.42 6.68
CA GLY A 49 -7.83 -1.66 6.37
C GLY A 49 -8.00 -1.27 4.90
N GLY A 50 -7.13 -1.74 4.02
CA GLY A 50 -7.13 -1.43 2.60
C GLY A 50 -7.60 -2.55 1.69
N SER A 51 -7.50 -2.32 0.38
CA SER A 51 -7.87 -3.26 -0.67
C SER A 51 -6.95 -3.17 -1.87
N VAL A 52 -6.92 -4.24 -2.66
CA VAL A 52 -6.30 -4.26 -3.99
C VAL A 52 -7.29 -4.82 -5.00
N THR A 53 -7.32 -4.24 -6.21
CA THR A 53 -8.11 -4.73 -7.35
C THR A 53 -7.17 -5.34 -8.38
N LEU A 54 -7.40 -6.59 -8.74
CA LEU A 54 -6.59 -7.37 -9.68
C LEU A 54 -7.42 -7.75 -10.90
N LYS A 55 -6.86 -7.58 -12.09
CA LYS A 55 -7.39 -8.21 -13.30
C LYS A 55 -6.65 -9.54 -13.49
N LEU A 56 -7.40 -10.63 -13.64
CA LEU A 56 -6.88 -11.97 -13.85
C LEU A 56 -7.39 -12.52 -15.18
N GLU A 57 -6.54 -13.26 -15.87
CA GLU A 57 -6.88 -13.97 -17.08
C GLU A 57 -6.98 -15.49 -16.80
N PRO A 58 -7.64 -16.27 -17.68
CA PRO A 58 -7.74 -17.71 -17.49
C PRO A 58 -6.37 -18.38 -17.34
N GLY A 59 -6.20 -19.14 -16.26
CA GLY A 59 -4.96 -19.83 -15.92
C GLY A 59 -3.99 -19.05 -15.05
N ASP A 60 -4.24 -17.76 -14.79
CA ASP A 60 -3.49 -17.01 -13.79
C ASP A 60 -3.72 -17.62 -12.41
N LYS A 61 -2.68 -17.62 -11.60
CA LYS A 61 -2.72 -18.07 -10.21
C LYS A 61 -2.36 -16.92 -9.29
N PHE A 62 -2.91 -16.92 -8.10
CA PHE A 62 -2.48 -16.00 -7.07
C PHE A 62 -2.53 -16.66 -5.70
N LYS A 63 -1.72 -16.13 -4.81
CA LYS A 63 -1.73 -16.53 -3.40
C LYS A 63 -1.83 -15.32 -2.51
N ILE A 64 -2.59 -15.47 -1.44
CA ILE A 64 -2.71 -14.49 -0.36
C ILE A 64 -1.89 -15.01 0.81
N ILE A 65 -1.03 -14.17 1.36
CA ILE A 65 -0.16 -14.50 2.49
C ILE A 65 -0.53 -13.62 3.67
N ASN A 66 -0.88 -14.23 4.77
CA ASN A 66 -1.16 -13.57 6.04
C ASN A 66 0.14 -13.38 6.81
N LEU A 67 0.80 -12.26 6.63
CA LEU A 67 2.18 -12.05 7.10
C LEU A 67 2.32 -12.16 8.62
N GLU A 68 1.39 -11.59 9.36
CA GLU A 68 1.45 -11.49 10.82
C GLU A 68 0.49 -12.45 11.53
N GLY A 69 -0.38 -13.10 10.77
CA GLY A 69 -1.47 -13.90 11.32
C GLY A 69 -2.65 -13.05 11.81
N LEU A 70 -3.71 -13.72 12.26
CA LEU A 70 -4.91 -13.13 12.85
C LEU A 70 -5.67 -12.15 11.95
N GLN A 71 -5.26 -11.98 10.69
CA GLN A 71 -5.88 -11.12 9.70
C GLN A 71 -6.79 -11.92 8.79
N GLN A 72 -8.06 -11.56 8.74
CA GLN A 72 -8.98 -12.07 7.71
C GLN A 72 -8.78 -11.30 6.41
N ALA A 73 -9.04 -11.96 5.29
CA ALA A 73 -9.19 -11.29 4.00
C ALA A 73 -10.63 -11.50 3.52
N GLU A 74 -11.23 -10.48 2.90
CA GLU A 74 -12.45 -10.66 2.13
C GLU A 74 -12.11 -10.63 0.64
N LEU A 75 -12.51 -11.69 -0.08
CA LEU A 75 -12.31 -11.85 -1.51
C LEU A 75 -13.64 -11.70 -2.24
N VAL A 76 -13.67 -10.77 -3.18
CA VAL A 76 -14.78 -10.51 -4.10
C VAL A 76 -14.28 -10.76 -5.53
N ALA A 77 -15.13 -11.27 -6.42
CA ALA A 77 -14.77 -11.39 -7.83
C ALA A 77 -15.93 -10.98 -8.73
N PHE A 78 -15.57 -10.54 -9.94
CA PHE A 78 -16.47 -10.31 -11.06
C PHE A 78 -16.05 -11.23 -12.21
N ASN A 79 -17.01 -11.85 -12.85
CA ASN A 79 -16.78 -12.71 -14.01
C ASN A 79 -16.61 -11.88 -15.30
N SER A 80 -16.30 -12.55 -16.41
CA SER A 80 -16.14 -11.94 -17.74
C SER A 80 -17.39 -11.22 -18.28
N LYS A 81 -18.57 -11.48 -17.69
CA LYS A 81 -19.82 -10.78 -18.02
C LYS A 81 -20.07 -9.54 -17.17
N GLY A 82 -19.17 -9.26 -16.22
CA GLY A 82 -19.32 -8.14 -15.31
C GLY A 82 -20.23 -8.38 -14.10
N GLU A 83 -20.63 -9.63 -13.86
CA GLU A 83 -21.48 -10.01 -12.73
C GLU A 83 -20.60 -10.30 -11.51
N CYS A 84 -21.00 -9.83 -10.33
CA CYS A 84 -20.33 -10.22 -9.09
C CYS A 84 -20.54 -11.72 -8.86
N SER A 85 -19.48 -12.49 -9.00
CA SER A 85 -19.50 -13.94 -8.93
C SER A 85 -18.12 -14.51 -8.61
N LEU A 86 -18.07 -15.47 -7.70
CA LEU A 86 -16.85 -16.20 -7.35
C LEU A 86 -16.60 -17.43 -8.26
N SER A 87 -17.45 -17.66 -9.26
CA SER A 87 -17.32 -18.79 -10.18
C SER A 87 -16.00 -18.85 -10.95
N PRO A 88 -15.37 -17.70 -11.36
CA PRO A 88 -14.06 -17.75 -12.00
C PRO A 88 -12.97 -18.40 -11.12
N LEU A 89 -13.14 -18.34 -9.82
CA LEU A 89 -12.21 -18.93 -8.84
C LEU A 89 -12.67 -20.30 -8.33
N SER A 90 -13.76 -20.85 -8.88
CA SER A 90 -14.39 -22.09 -8.40
C SER A 90 -14.80 -22.07 -6.92
N LEU A 91 -15.08 -20.88 -6.39
CA LEU A 91 -15.51 -20.67 -5.01
C LEU A 91 -17.02 -20.48 -4.90
N LYS A 92 -17.55 -20.80 -3.74
CA LYS A 92 -18.94 -20.52 -3.36
C LYS A 92 -18.99 -19.26 -2.51
N SER A 93 -20.02 -18.46 -2.73
CA SER A 93 -20.25 -17.28 -1.91
C SER A 93 -20.78 -17.67 -0.54
N GLU A 94 -20.24 -17.04 0.49
CA GLU A 94 -20.65 -17.21 1.88
C GLU A 94 -21.15 -15.90 2.49
N HIS A 95 -20.74 -14.77 1.91
CA HIS A 95 -21.00 -13.43 2.39
C HIS A 95 -21.43 -12.49 1.25
N LYS A 96 -21.80 -11.25 1.61
CA LYS A 96 -22.32 -10.24 0.66
C LYS A 96 -21.31 -9.14 0.30
N GLY A 97 -20.05 -9.25 0.71
CA GLY A 97 -19.01 -8.29 0.40
C GLY A 97 -19.10 -6.97 1.18
N GLU A 98 -19.74 -6.97 2.33
CA GLU A 98 -19.98 -5.73 3.10
C GLU A 98 -18.68 -5.12 3.64
N LEU A 99 -17.70 -5.93 4.01
CA LEU A 99 -16.42 -5.43 4.49
C LEU A 99 -15.64 -4.73 3.36
N THR A 100 -15.59 -5.35 2.19
CA THR A 100 -14.97 -4.76 1.00
C THR A 100 -15.67 -3.47 0.58
N LYS A 101 -17.01 -3.43 0.57
CA LYS A 101 -17.74 -2.19 0.28
C LYS A 101 -17.38 -1.07 1.25
N LYS A 102 -17.39 -1.37 2.56
CA LYS A 102 -17.01 -0.38 3.59
C LYS A 102 -15.62 0.18 3.35
N ILE A 103 -14.67 -0.68 3.01
CA ILE A 103 -13.29 -0.26 2.71
C ILE A 103 -13.25 0.60 1.46
N LEU A 104 -13.78 0.12 0.33
CA LEU A 104 -13.73 0.83 -0.96
C LEU A 104 -14.43 2.20 -0.94
N THR A 105 -15.36 2.41 -0.02
CA THR A 105 -16.04 3.71 0.17
C THR A 105 -15.41 4.57 1.26
N SER A 106 -14.32 4.13 1.87
CA SER A 106 -13.56 4.91 2.85
C SER A 106 -12.66 5.95 2.17
N ASN A 107 -12.10 6.85 2.97
CA ASN A 107 -11.13 7.86 2.50
C ASN A 107 -9.69 7.35 2.56
N GLU A 108 -9.46 6.07 2.84
CA GLU A 108 -8.13 5.50 2.87
C GLU A 108 -7.52 5.44 1.46
N GLU A 109 -6.26 5.81 1.33
CA GLU A 109 -5.55 5.90 0.05
C GLU A 109 -5.60 4.60 -0.76
N SER A 110 -5.26 3.48 -0.14
CA SER A 110 -5.28 2.17 -0.82
C SER A 110 -6.68 1.76 -1.28
N ALA A 111 -7.71 2.17 -0.53
CA ALA A 111 -9.09 1.97 -0.92
C ALA A 111 -9.46 2.82 -2.14
N GLN A 112 -8.99 4.06 -2.20
CA GLN A 112 -9.20 4.95 -3.34
C GLN A 112 -8.53 4.42 -4.60
N ILE A 113 -7.30 3.91 -4.52
CA ILE A 113 -6.61 3.25 -5.65
C ILE A 113 -7.41 2.05 -6.14
N ALA A 114 -7.83 1.16 -5.24
CA ALA A 114 -8.58 -0.04 -5.59
C ALA A 114 -9.95 0.30 -6.19
N TYR A 115 -10.63 1.30 -5.65
CA TYR A 115 -11.92 1.78 -6.15
C TYR A 115 -11.79 2.44 -7.52
N SER A 116 -10.82 3.32 -7.73
CA SER A 116 -10.56 3.96 -9.02
C SER A 116 -10.26 2.93 -10.09
N LYS A 117 -9.46 1.90 -9.77
CA LYS A 117 -9.19 0.79 -10.69
C LYS A 117 -10.47 -0.01 -11.00
N LEU A 118 -11.29 -0.31 -10.00
CA LEU A 118 -12.57 -1.00 -10.18
C LEU A 118 -13.47 -0.24 -11.15
N LYS A 119 -13.60 1.08 -10.98
CA LYS A 119 -14.37 1.97 -11.87
C LYS A 119 -13.82 1.98 -13.29
N ARG A 120 -12.49 2.11 -13.48
CA ARG A 120 -11.86 2.04 -14.81
C ARG A 120 -12.11 0.72 -15.52
N LEU A 121 -12.25 -0.36 -14.75
CA LEU A 121 -12.60 -1.68 -15.27
C LEU A 121 -14.11 -1.85 -15.50
N GLY A 122 -14.91 -0.80 -15.32
CA GLY A 122 -16.35 -0.77 -15.66
C GLY A 122 -17.27 -1.31 -14.56
N HIS A 123 -16.81 -1.42 -13.32
CA HIS A 123 -17.61 -1.97 -12.24
C HIS A 123 -17.89 -0.92 -11.15
N ASP A 124 -19.03 -1.12 -10.46
CA ASP A 124 -19.46 -0.28 -9.36
C ASP A 124 -19.42 -1.06 -8.04
N VAL A 125 -19.01 -0.39 -6.96
CA VAL A 125 -18.97 -0.95 -5.61
C VAL A 125 -20.34 -1.46 -5.15
N ASN A 126 -21.43 -0.84 -5.58
CA ASN A 126 -22.79 -1.24 -5.24
C ASN A 126 -23.22 -2.57 -5.88
N SER A 127 -22.53 -3.01 -6.94
CA SER A 127 -22.78 -4.30 -7.60
C SER A 127 -22.17 -5.48 -6.84
N ILE A 128 -21.32 -5.23 -5.84
CA ILE A 128 -20.77 -6.27 -4.97
C ILE A 128 -21.92 -6.88 -4.14
N ASN A 129 -22.13 -8.17 -4.27
CA ASN A 129 -23.18 -8.91 -3.54
C ASN A 129 -22.77 -10.33 -3.16
N GLN A 130 -21.55 -10.73 -3.49
CA GLN A 130 -20.97 -12.04 -3.17
C GLN A 130 -19.53 -11.87 -2.73
N SER A 131 -19.15 -12.61 -1.69
CA SER A 131 -17.76 -12.68 -1.22
C SER A 131 -17.50 -13.98 -0.44
N VAL A 132 -16.24 -14.23 -0.17
CA VAL A 132 -15.78 -15.27 0.74
C VAL A 132 -14.72 -14.67 1.68
N LEU A 133 -14.73 -15.12 2.93
CA LEU A 133 -13.66 -14.81 3.88
C LEU A 133 -12.56 -15.85 3.73
N VAL A 134 -11.36 -15.33 3.54
CA VAL A 134 -10.11 -16.11 3.49
C VAL A 134 -9.41 -15.90 4.83
N PHE A 135 -8.92 -16.95 5.39
CA PHE A 135 -8.36 -17.05 6.75
C PHE A 135 -9.40 -16.91 7.86
N SER A 136 -9.19 -17.66 8.91
CA SER A 136 -9.91 -17.49 10.17
C SER A 136 -9.33 -16.32 10.97
N LYS A 137 -10.06 -15.84 11.96
CA LYS A 137 -9.54 -14.86 12.94
C LYS A 137 -8.37 -15.37 13.78
N GLU A 138 -8.10 -16.67 13.73
CA GLU A 138 -7.05 -17.36 14.49
C GLU A 138 -5.93 -17.86 13.57
N ALA A 139 -5.93 -17.43 12.29
CA ALA A 139 -4.94 -17.88 11.32
C ALA A 139 -3.51 -17.56 11.80
N GLU A 140 -2.62 -18.51 11.63
CA GLU A 140 -1.22 -18.36 12.00
C GLU A 140 -0.50 -17.40 11.06
N ALA A 141 0.59 -16.82 11.56
CA ALA A 141 1.48 -16.00 10.74
C ALA A 141 2.07 -16.82 9.59
N ASN A 142 2.18 -16.19 8.43
CA ASN A 142 2.61 -16.79 7.16
C ASN A 142 1.67 -17.88 6.61
N SER A 143 0.41 -17.96 7.08
CA SER A 143 -0.61 -18.77 6.44
C SER A 143 -0.80 -18.33 4.99
N ILE A 144 -0.98 -19.30 4.09
CA ILE A 144 -1.09 -19.07 2.65
C ILE A 144 -2.34 -19.77 2.14
N GLU A 145 -3.12 -19.03 1.32
CA GLU A 145 -4.22 -19.57 0.54
C GLU A 145 -3.95 -19.31 -0.95
N GLU A 146 -4.16 -20.33 -1.79
CA GLU A 146 -3.85 -20.28 -3.22
C GLU A 146 -5.11 -20.43 -4.05
N PHE A 147 -5.18 -19.65 -5.13
CA PHE A 147 -6.31 -19.60 -6.05
C PHE A 147 -5.84 -19.62 -7.50
N SER A 148 -6.72 -20.06 -8.39
CA SER A 148 -6.53 -19.98 -9.84
C SER A 148 -7.77 -19.42 -10.51
N SER A 149 -7.59 -18.61 -11.55
CA SER A 149 -8.70 -18.09 -12.34
C SER A 149 -8.97 -18.99 -13.54
N ASN A 150 -10.21 -19.42 -13.69
CA ASN A 150 -10.66 -20.26 -14.81
C ASN A 150 -11.30 -19.42 -15.94
N ASP A 151 -11.53 -18.14 -15.69
CA ASP A 151 -12.12 -17.17 -16.64
C ASP A 151 -11.46 -15.81 -16.43
N SER A 152 -11.56 -14.92 -17.42
CA SER A 152 -11.19 -13.51 -17.21
C SER A 152 -12.03 -12.94 -16.10
N SER A 153 -11.38 -12.37 -15.10
CA SER A 153 -12.05 -11.91 -13.89
C SER A 153 -11.37 -10.69 -13.28
N ILE A 154 -12.12 -9.99 -12.46
CA ILE A 154 -11.62 -8.94 -11.63
C ILE A 154 -11.79 -9.37 -10.18
N CYS A 155 -10.70 -9.45 -9.45
CA CYS A 155 -10.71 -9.83 -8.05
C CYS A 155 -10.37 -8.63 -7.17
N ILE A 156 -11.09 -8.48 -6.06
CA ILE A 156 -10.81 -7.50 -5.02
C ILE A 156 -10.45 -8.28 -3.77
N ILE A 157 -9.30 -7.97 -3.20
CA ILE A 157 -8.81 -8.56 -1.96
C ILE A 157 -8.69 -7.44 -0.94
N SER A 158 -9.39 -7.57 0.17
CA SER A 158 -9.47 -6.58 1.23
C SER A 158 -8.91 -7.15 2.52
N ALA A 159 -8.22 -6.31 3.29
CA ALA A 159 -7.72 -6.63 4.64
C ALA A 159 -8.55 -5.86 5.68
N PRO A 160 -9.77 -6.33 6.01
CA PRO A 160 -10.67 -5.61 6.90
C PRO A 160 -10.16 -5.60 8.33
N GLY A 161 -10.50 -4.57 9.07
CA GLY A 161 -10.19 -4.41 10.48
C GLY A 161 -10.26 -2.96 10.91
N GLU A 162 -10.09 -2.74 12.19
CA GLU A 162 -10.05 -1.42 12.79
C GLU A 162 -8.60 -1.07 13.15
N PHE A 163 -8.26 0.22 13.06
CA PHE A 163 -6.92 0.69 13.41
C PHE A 163 -6.73 0.85 14.91
N GLU A 164 -7.84 1.00 15.66
CA GLU A 164 -7.78 1.22 17.10
C GLU A 164 -7.59 -0.08 17.86
N ILE A 165 -6.61 -0.09 18.74
CA ILE A 165 -6.40 -1.18 19.70
C ILE A 165 -7.40 -1.01 20.83
N THR A 166 -8.45 -1.81 20.82
CA THR A 166 -9.35 -1.94 21.95
C THR A 166 -9.11 -3.27 22.67
N HIS A 167 -9.70 -3.45 23.85
CA HIS A 167 -9.60 -4.74 24.57
C HIS A 167 -10.27 -5.92 23.84
N GLU A 168 -11.05 -5.63 22.82
CA GLU A 168 -11.86 -6.60 22.07
C GLU A 168 -11.37 -6.80 20.63
N ASN A 169 -10.54 -5.89 20.09
CA ASN A 169 -10.13 -5.88 18.69
C ASN A 169 -8.63 -6.04 18.53
N ILE A 170 -8.25 -6.89 17.59
CA ILE A 170 -6.89 -6.97 17.07
C ILE A 170 -6.84 -6.00 15.89
N PRO A 171 -5.90 -5.04 15.85
CA PRO A 171 -5.80 -4.11 14.75
C PRO A 171 -5.57 -4.84 13.44
N ALA A 172 -6.06 -4.26 12.34
CA ALA A 172 -5.80 -4.76 11.01
C ALA A 172 -4.30 -4.86 10.73
N SER A 173 -3.90 -5.82 9.92
CA SER A 173 -2.53 -5.97 9.44
C SER A 173 -2.49 -6.15 7.93
N GLU A 174 -1.29 -6.11 7.39
CA GLU A 174 -1.05 -6.24 5.97
C GLU A 174 -1.20 -7.68 5.48
N LEU A 175 -1.67 -7.81 4.24
CA LEU A 175 -1.60 -9.06 3.49
C LEU A 175 -0.70 -8.85 2.27
N ARG A 176 -0.01 -9.90 1.87
CA ARG A 176 0.74 -9.90 0.61
C ARG A 176 0.00 -10.77 -0.40
N VAL A 177 -0.14 -10.28 -1.62
CA VAL A 177 -0.70 -11.04 -2.73
C VAL A 177 0.36 -11.19 -3.81
N ILE A 178 0.64 -12.43 -4.19
CA ILE A 178 1.57 -12.74 -5.29
C ILE A 178 0.76 -13.35 -6.40
N VAL A 179 0.78 -12.72 -7.57
CA VAL A 179 0.11 -13.20 -8.78
C VAL A 179 1.15 -13.82 -9.71
N GLN A 180 0.90 -15.04 -10.15
CA GLN A 180 1.65 -15.73 -11.19
C GLN A 180 0.84 -15.72 -12.47
N ARG A 181 1.36 -15.04 -13.49
CA ARG A 181 0.73 -14.98 -14.81
C ARG A 181 1.02 -16.24 -15.60
N LEU A 182 -0.03 -16.81 -16.22
CA LEU A 182 0.16 -17.89 -17.18
C LEU A 182 0.89 -17.39 -18.42
N ARG A 183 0.51 -16.23 -18.94
CA ARG A 183 1.17 -15.55 -20.03
C ARG A 183 2.37 -14.75 -19.50
N LYS A 184 3.58 -15.10 -19.93
CA LYS A 184 4.76 -14.27 -19.64
C LYS A 184 4.64 -12.91 -20.32
N ARG A 185 5.13 -11.88 -19.66
CA ARG A 185 5.27 -10.55 -20.25
C ARG A 185 6.17 -10.61 -21.47
N GLN A 186 5.83 -9.82 -22.50
CA GLN A 186 6.67 -9.65 -23.69
C GLN A 186 7.76 -8.63 -23.40
N GLU A 187 8.86 -8.68 -24.15
CA GLU A 187 9.89 -7.64 -24.07
C GLU A 187 9.31 -6.27 -24.37
N GLY A 188 9.54 -5.31 -23.49
CA GLY A 188 8.97 -3.95 -23.58
C GLY A 188 7.56 -3.79 -22.99
N GLU A 189 6.97 -4.85 -22.48
CA GLU A 189 5.70 -4.77 -21.73
C GLU A 189 6.00 -4.51 -20.24
N PHE A 190 5.55 -3.37 -19.73
CA PHE A 190 5.80 -2.94 -18.36
C PHE A 190 4.56 -3.13 -17.48
N LEU A 191 4.76 -3.56 -16.26
CA LEU A 191 3.75 -3.52 -15.22
C LEU A 191 3.88 -2.19 -14.47
N LEU A 192 3.05 -1.22 -14.83
CA LEU A 192 3.00 0.05 -14.10
C LEU A 192 2.14 -0.11 -12.86
N PRO A 193 2.55 0.49 -11.72
CA PRO A 193 1.72 0.52 -10.54
C PRO A 193 0.45 1.33 -10.80
N ASP A 194 -0.66 0.92 -10.19
CA ASP A 194 -1.92 1.65 -10.30
C ASP A 194 -1.77 3.06 -9.70
N PRO A 195 -2.20 4.10 -10.43
CA PRO A 195 -2.21 5.45 -9.90
C PRO A 195 -3.27 5.61 -8.81
N LEU A 196 -3.02 6.49 -7.85
CA LEU A 196 -3.98 6.83 -6.79
C LEU A 196 -5.24 7.47 -7.39
N MET A 197 -5.06 8.33 -8.36
CA MET A 197 -6.13 9.04 -9.09
C MET A 197 -5.92 8.90 -10.59
N ASP A 198 -6.91 9.27 -11.39
CA ASP A 198 -6.78 9.25 -12.84
C ASP A 198 -5.70 10.26 -13.27
N PRO A 199 -4.67 9.81 -14.01
CA PRO A 199 -3.59 10.69 -14.44
C PRO A 199 -4.11 11.81 -15.35
N VAL A 200 -3.73 13.05 -15.08
CA VAL A 200 -4.02 14.22 -15.94
C VAL A 200 -2.88 14.48 -16.91
N GLU A 201 -1.67 14.08 -16.56
CA GLU A 201 -0.49 14.20 -17.39
C GLU A 201 0.45 13.02 -17.17
N GLU A 202 1.12 12.58 -18.24
CA GLU A 202 2.15 11.54 -18.19
C GLU A 202 3.42 12.08 -18.87
N ILE A 203 4.51 12.14 -18.11
CA ILE A 203 5.80 12.67 -18.57
C ILE A 203 6.83 11.55 -18.61
N PHE A 204 7.33 11.22 -19.78
CA PHE A 204 8.43 10.27 -19.92
C PHE A 204 9.78 10.98 -19.88
N VAL A 205 10.49 10.82 -18.76
CA VAL A 205 11.84 11.38 -18.59
C VAL A 205 12.86 10.41 -19.18
N LYS A 206 13.47 10.79 -20.31
CA LYS A 206 14.48 9.97 -20.97
C LYS A 206 15.78 9.95 -20.16
N ARG A 207 16.52 8.85 -20.27
CA ARG A 207 17.86 8.75 -19.67
C ARG A 207 18.75 9.94 -20.07
N TYR A 208 19.48 10.47 -19.11
CA TYR A 208 20.35 11.66 -19.25
C TYR A 208 19.63 12.96 -19.58
N THR A 209 18.34 13.07 -19.26
CA THR A 209 17.58 14.30 -19.39
C THR A 209 16.93 14.69 -18.08
N ALA A 210 16.44 15.91 -18.00
CA ALA A 210 15.59 16.42 -16.92
C ALA A 210 14.34 17.04 -17.53
N MET A 211 13.25 16.99 -16.77
CA MET A 211 11.99 17.66 -17.12
C MET A 211 11.54 18.47 -15.91
N ALA A 212 10.98 19.63 -16.18
CA ALA A 212 10.34 20.46 -15.17
C ALA A 212 8.86 20.63 -15.53
N TYR A 213 8.00 20.60 -14.54
CA TYR A 213 6.56 20.80 -14.67
C TYR A 213 6.02 21.48 -13.41
N GLU A 214 4.87 22.12 -13.54
CA GLU A 214 4.20 22.78 -12.42
C GLU A 214 3.10 21.88 -11.87
N VAL A 215 2.93 21.90 -10.56
CA VAL A 215 1.86 21.21 -9.85
C VAL A 215 1.19 22.18 -8.88
N GLN A 216 -0.04 21.90 -8.52
CA GLN A 216 -0.80 22.68 -7.54
C GLN A 216 -0.80 21.97 -6.18
N GLU A 217 -1.05 22.71 -5.13
CA GLU A 217 -1.29 22.14 -3.81
C GLU A 217 -2.44 21.13 -3.87
N GLY A 218 -2.19 19.92 -3.39
CA GLY A 218 -3.14 18.80 -3.40
C GLY A 218 -3.03 17.87 -4.61
N ASP A 219 -2.18 18.19 -5.59
CA ASP A 219 -1.88 17.26 -6.69
C ASP A 219 -1.03 16.09 -6.21
N PHE A 220 -1.21 14.93 -6.87
CA PHE A 220 -0.40 13.74 -6.65
C PHE A 220 0.63 13.57 -7.74
N ILE A 221 1.88 13.35 -7.34
CA ILE A 221 3.00 13.04 -8.22
C ILE A 221 3.38 11.57 -8.01
N GLN A 222 3.42 10.80 -9.09
CA GLN A 222 3.90 9.42 -9.05
C GLN A 222 5.15 9.29 -9.91
N VAL A 223 6.27 8.97 -9.29
CA VAL A 223 7.54 8.69 -9.99
C VAL A 223 7.69 7.18 -10.14
N ILE A 224 7.87 6.71 -11.38
CA ILE A 224 7.93 5.28 -11.70
C ILE A 224 9.26 4.98 -12.39
N ASP A 225 10.05 4.07 -11.81
CA ASP A 225 11.21 3.48 -12.48
C ASP A 225 10.76 2.29 -13.33
N ILE A 226 10.53 2.56 -14.63
CA ILE A 226 9.91 1.62 -15.57
C ILE A 226 10.77 0.38 -15.77
N TYR A 227 12.09 0.55 -15.86
CA TYR A 227 13.03 -0.54 -16.17
C TYR A 227 13.69 -1.15 -14.93
N GLY A 228 13.50 -0.50 -13.77
CA GLY A 228 14.22 -0.82 -12.56
C GLY A 228 15.71 -0.43 -12.61
N ARG A 229 16.33 -0.30 -11.44
CA ARG A 229 17.77 0.03 -11.29
C ARG A 229 18.17 1.40 -11.83
N GLN A 230 17.22 2.31 -12.05
CA GLN A 230 17.50 3.67 -12.45
C GLN A 230 17.33 4.60 -11.24
N CYS A 231 18.31 5.44 -11.00
CA CYS A 231 18.20 6.55 -10.07
C CYS A 231 17.63 7.76 -10.80
N SER A 232 16.74 8.48 -10.16
CA SER A 232 16.28 9.80 -10.62
C SER A 232 16.45 10.81 -9.50
N ASP A 233 17.01 11.97 -9.84
CA ASP A 233 17.04 13.11 -8.94
C ASP A 233 15.67 13.79 -8.96
N PHE A 234 15.18 14.16 -7.78
CA PHE A 234 13.92 14.86 -7.61
C PHE A 234 14.14 16.16 -6.84
N MET A 235 13.65 17.25 -7.40
CA MET A 235 13.69 18.58 -6.78
C MET A 235 12.30 19.22 -6.88
N ALA A 236 11.89 19.95 -5.86
CA ALA A 236 10.70 20.78 -5.89
C ALA A 236 11.01 22.18 -5.38
N PHE A 237 10.40 23.17 -6.00
CA PHE A 237 10.55 24.58 -5.67
C PHE A 237 9.19 25.23 -5.50
N ASP A 238 9.11 26.25 -4.67
CA ASP A 238 7.96 27.15 -4.62
C ASP A 238 7.91 27.94 -5.93
N ALA A 239 6.88 27.70 -6.74
CA ALA A 239 6.74 28.31 -8.06
C ALA A 239 6.59 29.83 -7.99
N ASP A 240 5.85 30.35 -7.01
CA ASP A 240 5.66 31.77 -6.83
C ASP A 240 6.96 32.53 -6.48
N LYS A 241 7.81 31.90 -5.70
CA LYS A 241 9.13 32.43 -5.36
C LYS A 241 10.06 32.35 -6.56
N LEU A 242 10.08 31.21 -7.24
CA LEU A 242 10.92 30.99 -8.41
C LEU A 242 10.59 31.98 -9.54
N HIS A 243 9.33 32.27 -9.80
CA HIS A 243 8.88 33.28 -10.78
C HIS A 243 9.33 34.71 -10.40
N LYS A 244 9.61 34.97 -9.12
CA LYS A 244 10.16 36.24 -8.64
C LYS A 244 11.68 36.25 -8.57
N GLY A 245 12.35 35.20 -9.09
CA GLY A 245 13.80 35.05 -9.08
C GLY A 245 14.36 34.69 -7.69
N GLN A 246 13.53 34.12 -6.81
CA GLN A 246 13.91 33.64 -5.50
C GLN A 246 13.85 32.12 -5.49
N GLU A 247 14.92 31.47 -5.08
CA GLU A 247 14.96 30.01 -4.93
C GLU A 247 14.50 29.65 -3.51
N LEU A 248 13.40 28.93 -3.42
CA LEU A 248 12.91 28.28 -2.21
C LEU A 248 12.50 26.86 -2.58
N GLY A 249 13.24 25.89 -2.16
CA GLY A 249 13.03 24.50 -2.52
C GLY A 249 13.17 23.54 -1.36
N ILE A 250 13.11 22.26 -1.66
CA ILE A 250 13.35 21.21 -0.66
C ILE A 250 14.76 21.37 -0.07
N ASP A 251 14.81 21.50 1.25
CA ASP A 251 16.04 21.48 2.03
C ASP A 251 16.28 20.07 2.60
N THR A 252 17.39 19.46 2.18
CA THR A 252 17.72 18.09 2.57
C THR A 252 18.10 17.98 4.05
N THR A 253 18.66 19.05 4.65
CA THR A 253 19.05 19.06 6.05
C THR A 253 17.83 19.11 6.95
N ASN A 254 16.93 20.05 6.70
CA ASN A 254 15.67 20.17 7.44
C ASN A 254 14.79 18.92 7.26
N SER A 255 14.70 18.41 6.03
CA SER A 255 13.93 17.19 5.75
C SER A 255 14.44 16.01 6.57
N ARG A 256 15.74 15.74 6.58
CA ARG A 256 16.34 14.67 7.40
C ARG A 256 16.16 14.87 8.89
N TYR A 257 16.37 16.09 9.34
CA TYR A 257 16.23 16.41 10.76
C TYR A 257 14.80 16.18 11.26
N LEU A 258 13.82 16.65 10.50
CA LEU A 258 12.41 16.54 10.87
C LEU A 258 11.84 15.13 10.65
N MET A 259 12.28 14.41 9.62
CA MET A 259 11.92 13.01 9.44
C MET A 259 12.60 12.09 10.47
N GLY A 260 13.73 12.50 11.03
CA GLY A 260 14.56 11.64 11.88
C GLY A 260 15.17 10.44 11.13
N SER A 261 15.24 10.51 9.79
CA SER A 261 15.64 9.42 8.91
C SER A 261 16.35 9.94 7.67
N ALA A 262 17.15 9.09 7.03
CA ALA A 262 17.81 9.37 5.76
C ALA A 262 16.87 9.33 4.56
N PHE A 263 15.71 8.72 4.70
CA PHE A 263 14.68 8.61 3.64
C PHE A 263 13.29 8.60 4.26
N PRO A 264 12.27 9.04 3.52
CA PRO A 264 10.90 9.06 4.03
C PRO A 264 10.40 7.64 4.28
N MET A 265 9.74 7.47 5.42
CA MET A 265 8.95 6.29 5.72
C MET A 265 7.47 6.70 5.75
N PRO A 266 6.57 5.94 5.15
CA PRO A 266 5.14 6.23 5.18
C PRO A 266 4.65 6.43 6.62
N GLY A 267 3.96 7.53 6.87
CA GLY A 267 3.46 7.89 8.19
C GLY A 267 3.72 9.35 8.58
N LEU A 268 3.70 9.61 9.88
CA LEU A 268 3.73 10.97 10.44
C LEU A 268 4.94 11.82 10.03
N HIS A 269 6.07 11.19 9.70
CA HIS A 269 7.33 11.87 9.38
C HIS A 269 7.77 11.70 7.93
N SER A 270 6.85 11.45 7.03
CA SER A 270 7.13 11.20 5.61
C SER A 270 7.01 12.46 4.74
N LYS A 271 7.64 13.56 5.17
CA LYS A 271 7.53 14.84 4.47
C LYS A 271 8.91 15.40 4.12
N TYR A 272 8.98 16.04 2.95
CA TYR A 272 10.11 16.89 2.58
C TYR A 272 9.80 18.35 2.90
N TYR A 273 10.74 19.06 3.48
CA TYR A 273 10.58 20.41 3.99
C TYR A 273 11.49 21.40 3.27
N ASP A 274 11.08 22.65 3.23
CA ASP A 274 11.92 23.76 2.77
C ASP A 274 12.89 24.24 3.84
N GLU A 275 13.69 25.27 3.52
CA GLU A 275 14.64 25.89 4.45
C GLU A 275 13.97 26.56 5.67
N ASN A 276 12.68 26.88 5.58
CA ASN A 276 11.89 27.46 6.66
C ASN A 276 11.12 26.40 7.47
N GLN A 277 11.36 25.12 7.21
CA GLN A 277 10.71 23.97 7.84
C GLN A 277 9.22 23.84 7.51
N TYR A 278 8.75 24.41 6.41
CA TYR A 278 7.41 24.15 5.90
C TYR A 278 7.40 22.89 5.03
N PRO A 279 6.38 22.01 5.18
CA PRO A 279 6.26 20.82 4.35
C PRO A 279 5.90 21.20 2.91
N MET A 280 6.70 20.75 1.96
CA MET A 280 6.46 20.95 0.53
C MET A 280 5.85 19.70 -0.13
N ILE A 281 6.34 18.53 0.23
CA ILE A 281 5.91 17.25 -0.33
C ILE A 281 5.64 16.27 0.81
N GLU A 282 4.55 15.53 0.72
CA GLU A 282 4.23 14.41 1.60
C GLU A 282 4.32 13.10 0.82
N VAL A 283 5.00 12.10 1.38
CA VAL A 283 5.14 10.79 0.77
C VAL A 283 4.00 9.89 1.23
N TYR A 284 3.06 9.62 0.35
CA TYR A 284 1.93 8.74 0.63
C TYR A 284 2.27 7.27 0.49
N ARG A 285 3.09 6.94 -0.52
CA ARG A 285 3.45 5.56 -0.82
C ARG A 285 4.86 5.47 -1.36
N ASP A 286 5.61 4.54 -0.83
CA ASP A 286 6.95 4.21 -1.28
C ASP A 286 7.09 2.69 -1.39
N THR A 287 7.34 2.21 -2.59
CA THR A 287 7.59 0.78 -2.86
C THR A 287 9.06 0.48 -3.14
N VAL A 288 9.90 1.50 -3.19
CA VAL A 288 11.34 1.40 -3.44
C VAL A 288 12.12 1.27 -2.15
N GLY A 289 11.80 2.12 -1.17
CA GLY A 289 12.41 2.12 0.16
C GLY A 289 13.92 2.38 0.19
N ARG A 290 14.45 3.01 -0.87
CA ARG A 290 15.86 3.34 -1.00
C ARG A 290 16.01 4.71 -1.64
N HIS A 291 16.21 5.71 -0.81
CA HIS A 291 16.36 7.09 -1.24
C HIS A 291 17.59 7.71 -0.58
N ASP A 292 18.33 8.50 -1.34
CA ASP A 292 19.45 9.28 -0.81
C ASP A 292 19.00 10.73 -0.66
N THR A 293 18.90 11.19 0.59
CA THR A 293 18.64 12.59 0.92
C THR A 293 19.86 13.31 1.48
N PHE A 294 21.04 12.67 1.44
CA PHE A 294 22.30 13.28 1.90
C PHE A 294 23.00 14.07 0.80
N GLY A 295 22.88 13.59 -0.43
CA GLY A 295 23.41 14.27 -1.58
C GLY A 295 22.46 15.35 -2.10
N THR A 296 23.00 16.37 -2.72
CA THR A 296 22.25 17.29 -3.55
C THR A 296 22.12 16.70 -4.95
N ALA A 297 21.08 17.10 -5.69
CA ALA A 297 20.97 16.76 -7.08
C ALA A 297 22.22 17.16 -7.87
N CYS A 298 22.59 16.39 -8.87
CA CYS A 298 23.76 16.67 -9.70
C CYS A 298 23.65 18.04 -10.36
N THR A 299 24.71 18.81 -10.28
CA THR A 299 24.81 20.11 -10.91
C THR A 299 26.00 20.13 -11.88
N SER A 300 26.03 21.10 -12.79
CA SER A 300 27.17 21.29 -13.70
C SER A 300 28.49 21.67 -13.02
N LYS A 301 28.45 21.86 -11.68
CA LYS A 301 29.63 22.24 -10.88
C LYS A 301 30.28 21.06 -10.18
N PHE A 302 29.66 19.87 -10.20
CA PHE A 302 30.14 18.63 -9.57
C PHE A 302 30.16 17.49 -10.57
#